data_55bf4f8622032e4f9895113e702af988
#
_entry.id   55bf4f8622032e4f9895113e702af988
#
_cell.length_a   1.000
_cell.length_b   1.000
_cell.length_c   1.000
_cell.angle_alpha   90.00
_cell.angle_beta   90.00
_cell.angle_gamma   90.00
#
_symmetry.space_group_name_H-M   'P 1'
#
loop_
_entity.id
_entity.type
_entity.pdbx_description
1 polymer ?
#
loop_
_entity_poly.entity_id
_entity_poly.type
_entity_poly.pdbx_seq_one_letter_code
_entity_poly.pdbx_strand_id
1 'polypeptide(L)'
;MKRFTAIIGGGLGWALGGPIGAILGVALGTIFSEEISNVKKSSKRFKNPETDFHASLLVLASVVIKADGKIDRRELDFVRRQFVKWFGINKTNNSFKVFKSLIKTEPNLLKICQQIKRNMPLQGRIQIISFLFDLSFADGIISSNENKQIARISSYLGISSQEFYQLETIKTKKVKDPYEILGITSSSSDQELKKMYRKLVKKYHPDSIQGMGKEVVREAENTFRKIQESYEEICQRREIK
;
A
#
# COMPACT_ATOMS: atom_id res chain seq x y z
N MET A 1 -3.07 -33.27 -10.44
CA MET A 1 -4.18 -32.69 -9.65
C MET A 1 -3.93 -31.22 -9.24
N LYS A 2 -2.75 -30.83 -8.70
CA LYS A 2 -2.49 -29.44 -8.23
C LYS A 2 -2.65 -28.33 -9.29
N ARG A 3 -2.39 -28.60 -10.57
CA ARG A 3 -2.58 -27.61 -11.66
C ARG A 3 -4.05 -27.39 -12.01
N PHE A 4 -4.90 -28.38 -11.88
CA PHE A 4 -6.33 -28.29 -12.21
C PHE A 4 -7.09 -27.48 -11.14
N THR A 5 -6.78 -27.67 -9.87
CA THR A 5 -7.35 -26.89 -8.75
C THR A 5 -6.93 -25.42 -8.77
N ALA A 6 -5.70 -25.12 -9.22
CA ALA A 6 -5.23 -23.74 -9.39
C ALA A 6 -5.98 -23.01 -10.51
N ILE A 7 -6.31 -23.70 -11.63
CA ILE A 7 -7.08 -23.13 -12.75
C ILE A 7 -8.52 -22.85 -12.32
N ILE A 8 -9.16 -23.77 -11.61
CA ILE A 8 -10.53 -23.60 -11.08
C ILE A 8 -10.56 -22.48 -10.04
N GLY A 9 -9.60 -22.42 -9.14
CA GLY A 9 -9.46 -21.36 -8.13
C GLY A 9 -9.26 -19.98 -8.78
N GLY A 10 -8.42 -19.89 -9.81
CA GLY A 10 -8.19 -18.68 -10.59
C GLY A 10 -9.42 -18.21 -11.36
N GLY A 11 -10.15 -19.11 -12.00
CA GLY A 11 -11.38 -18.80 -12.75
C GLY A 11 -12.51 -18.28 -11.85
N LEU A 12 -12.77 -18.96 -10.74
CA LEU A 12 -13.75 -18.52 -9.75
C LEU A 12 -13.33 -17.21 -9.06
N GLY A 13 -12.04 -17.08 -8.74
CA GLY A 13 -11.48 -15.84 -8.18
C GLY A 13 -11.64 -14.65 -9.12
N TRP A 14 -11.42 -14.85 -10.43
CA TRP A 14 -11.65 -13.82 -11.44
C TRP A 14 -13.12 -13.38 -11.52
N ALA A 15 -14.04 -14.32 -11.55
CA ALA A 15 -15.48 -14.03 -11.65
C ALA A 15 -16.02 -13.25 -10.43
N LEU A 16 -15.43 -13.48 -9.25
CA LEU A 16 -15.89 -12.89 -7.99
C LEU A 16 -15.10 -11.65 -7.57
N GLY A 17 -13.83 -11.53 -7.94
CA GLY A 17 -12.91 -10.50 -7.43
C GLY A 17 -11.97 -9.92 -8.48
N GLY A 18 -12.20 -10.16 -9.77
CA GLY A 18 -11.35 -9.63 -10.85
C GLY A 18 -9.89 -10.12 -10.77
N PRO A 19 -8.90 -9.35 -11.29
CA PRO A 19 -7.48 -9.72 -11.30
C PRO A 19 -6.90 -10.09 -9.92
N ILE A 20 -7.25 -9.34 -8.87
CA ILE A 20 -6.80 -9.63 -7.50
C ILE A 20 -7.42 -10.93 -7.00
N GLY A 21 -8.72 -11.12 -7.21
CA GLY A 21 -9.43 -12.36 -6.86
C GLY A 21 -8.89 -13.58 -7.58
N ALA A 22 -8.54 -13.45 -8.86
CA ALA A 22 -7.91 -14.52 -9.63
C ALA A 22 -6.59 -14.99 -9.01
N ILE A 23 -5.72 -14.04 -8.68
CA ILE A 23 -4.39 -14.34 -8.11
C ILE A 23 -4.52 -14.96 -6.72
N LEU A 24 -5.40 -14.40 -5.88
CA LEU A 24 -5.67 -14.97 -4.55
C LEU A 24 -6.32 -16.36 -4.67
N GLY A 25 -7.21 -16.56 -5.64
CA GLY A 25 -7.82 -17.85 -5.92
C GLY A 25 -6.83 -18.92 -6.37
N VAL A 26 -5.88 -18.57 -7.24
CA VAL A 26 -4.77 -19.46 -7.62
C VAL A 26 -3.90 -19.79 -6.41
N ALA A 27 -3.52 -18.79 -5.61
CA ALA A 27 -2.68 -18.98 -4.43
C ALA A 27 -3.38 -19.88 -3.40
N LEU A 28 -4.67 -19.69 -3.16
CA LEU A 28 -5.47 -20.55 -2.28
C LEU A 28 -5.63 -21.96 -2.86
N GLY A 29 -5.90 -22.09 -4.16
CA GLY A 29 -6.05 -23.39 -4.83
C GLY A 29 -4.77 -24.24 -4.79
N THR A 30 -3.60 -23.63 -4.70
CA THR A 30 -2.33 -24.36 -4.53
C THR A 30 -2.11 -24.84 -3.08
N ILE A 31 -2.73 -24.19 -2.09
CA ILE A 31 -2.58 -24.49 -0.65
C ILE A 31 -3.66 -25.49 -0.20
N PHE A 32 -4.91 -25.29 -0.68
CA PHE A 32 -6.10 -26.04 -0.23
C PHE A 32 -6.60 -26.98 -1.31
N SER A 33 -5.76 -27.90 -1.80
CA SER A 33 -6.20 -28.93 -2.75
C SER A 33 -7.26 -29.90 -2.21
N GLU A 34 -7.57 -29.89 -0.92
CA GLU A 34 -8.50 -30.83 -0.26
C GLU A 34 -9.82 -30.20 0.28
N GLU A 35 -9.97 -28.85 0.35
CA GLU A 35 -11.13 -28.23 1.00
C GLU A 35 -11.91 -27.20 0.12
N ILE A 36 -11.98 -27.40 -1.18
CA ILE A 36 -12.67 -26.45 -2.11
C ILE A 36 -14.19 -26.39 -1.92
N SER A 37 -14.81 -27.31 -1.19
CA SER A 37 -16.28 -27.38 -1.02
C SER A 37 -16.90 -26.20 -0.25
N ASN A 38 -16.13 -25.44 0.53
CA ASN A 38 -16.62 -24.31 1.35
C ASN A 38 -16.44 -22.89 0.74
N VAL A 39 -15.86 -22.79 -0.45
CA VAL A 39 -15.58 -21.48 -1.10
C VAL A 39 -16.86 -20.81 -1.66
N LYS A 40 -17.95 -21.55 -1.85
CA LYS A 40 -19.24 -21.02 -2.38
C LYS A 40 -19.91 -19.94 -1.51
N LYS A 41 -19.51 -19.75 -0.24
CA LYS A 41 -20.07 -18.71 0.65
C LYS A 41 -19.32 -17.39 0.67
N SER A 42 -18.26 -17.24 -0.13
CA SER A 42 -17.34 -16.08 -0.05
C SER A 42 -17.56 -14.98 -1.10
N SER A 43 -18.60 -15.06 -1.92
CA SER A 43 -18.88 -14.10 -3.02
C SER A 43 -19.18 -12.66 -2.58
N LYS A 44 -19.38 -12.40 -1.27
CA LYS A 44 -19.57 -11.05 -0.70
C LYS A 44 -18.27 -10.38 -0.22
N ARG A 45 -17.10 -11.03 -0.33
CA ARG A 45 -15.85 -10.55 0.30
C ARG A 45 -15.18 -9.35 -0.37
N PHE A 46 -15.44 -9.11 -1.66
CA PHE A 46 -14.78 -8.03 -2.43
C PHE A 46 -15.58 -6.72 -2.49
N LYS A 47 -16.48 -6.46 -1.55
CA LYS A 47 -17.20 -5.18 -1.39
C LYS A 47 -16.90 -4.48 -0.06
N ASN A 48 -15.92 -4.96 0.70
CA ASN A 48 -15.53 -4.35 1.97
C ASN A 48 -14.19 -3.63 1.77
N PRO A 49 -14.14 -2.30 1.96
CA PRO A 49 -12.91 -1.51 1.78
C PRO A 49 -11.69 -2.04 2.55
N GLU A 50 -11.87 -2.54 3.77
CA GLU A 50 -10.81 -3.16 4.57
C GLU A 50 -10.25 -4.44 3.90
N THR A 51 -11.13 -5.29 3.38
CA THR A 51 -10.73 -6.54 2.72
C THR A 51 -10.02 -6.26 1.40
N ASP A 52 -10.50 -5.29 0.62
CA ASP A 52 -9.91 -4.90 -0.65
C ASP A 52 -8.54 -4.25 -0.44
N PHE A 53 -8.40 -3.43 0.60
CA PHE A 53 -7.13 -2.84 1.00
C PHE A 53 -6.13 -3.91 1.42
N HIS A 54 -6.54 -4.84 2.30
CA HIS A 54 -5.72 -5.95 2.76
C HIS A 54 -5.22 -6.84 1.59
N ALA A 55 -6.11 -7.22 0.68
CA ALA A 55 -5.77 -8.01 -0.50
C ALA A 55 -4.78 -7.28 -1.42
N SER A 56 -4.99 -5.97 -1.62
CA SER A 56 -4.11 -5.11 -2.41
C SER A 56 -2.71 -5.04 -1.83
N LEU A 57 -2.60 -4.87 -0.51
CA LEU A 57 -1.31 -4.85 0.20
C LEU A 57 -0.55 -6.17 0.04
N LEU A 58 -1.24 -7.32 0.22
CA LEU A 58 -0.63 -8.65 0.06
C LEU A 58 -0.02 -8.82 -1.33
N VAL A 59 -0.78 -8.52 -2.37
CA VAL A 59 -0.34 -8.70 -3.75
C VAL A 59 0.80 -7.74 -4.08
N LEU A 60 0.68 -6.46 -3.76
CA LEU A 60 1.69 -5.47 -4.11
C LEU A 60 2.97 -5.61 -3.28
N ALA A 61 2.89 -5.97 -1.99
CA ALA A 61 4.05 -6.33 -1.18
C ALA A 61 4.81 -7.51 -1.78
N SER A 62 4.10 -8.55 -2.27
CA SER A 62 4.75 -9.71 -2.91
C SER A 62 5.50 -9.36 -4.19
N VAL A 63 5.11 -8.28 -4.87
CA VAL A 63 5.78 -7.77 -6.07
C VAL A 63 7.04 -6.97 -5.70
N VAL A 64 6.97 -6.14 -4.66
CA VAL A 64 8.10 -5.30 -4.23
C VAL A 64 9.22 -6.15 -3.62
N ILE A 65 8.90 -7.05 -2.70
CA ILE A 65 9.88 -7.97 -2.06
C ILE A 65 10.71 -8.77 -3.09
N LYS A 66 10.16 -9.01 -4.29
CA LYS A 66 10.87 -9.72 -5.35
C LYS A 66 11.70 -8.84 -6.26
N ALA A 67 11.62 -7.52 -6.12
CA ALA A 67 12.20 -6.59 -7.08
C ALA A 67 13.72 -6.78 -7.27
N ASP A 68 14.42 -7.18 -6.22
CA ASP A 68 15.87 -7.44 -6.22
C ASP A 68 16.24 -8.89 -6.52
N GLY A 69 15.25 -9.76 -6.72
CA GLY A 69 15.48 -11.20 -6.90
C GLY A 69 15.88 -11.94 -5.60
N LYS A 70 16.00 -11.24 -4.49
CA LYS A 70 16.30 -11.79 -3.16
C LYS A 70 15.17 -11.43 -2.20
N ILE A 71 14.74 -12.40 -1.40
CA ILE A 71 13.71 -12.19 -0.38
C ILE A 71 14.41 -11.99 0.95
N ASP A 72 14.40 -10.77 1.49
CA ASP A 72 14.97 -10.49 2.81
C ASP A 72 14.00 -10.91 3.92
N ARG A 73 14.54 -11.56 4.95
CA ARG A 73 13.75 -11.96 6.12
C ARG A 73 13.20 -10.77 6.89
N ARG A 74 13.92 -9.65 6.94
CA ARG A 74 13.51 -8.43 7.63
C ARG A 74 12.26 -7.82 7.01
N GLU A 75 12.16 -7.86 5.66
CA GLU A 75 10.97 -7.42 4.93
C GLU A 75 9.77 -8.32 5.22
N LEU A 76 9.95 -9.65 5.20
CA LEU A 76 8.89 -10.59 5.55
C LEU A 76 8.40 -10.39 6.99
N ASP A 77 9.32 -10.19 7.93
CA ASP A 77 9.00 -9.92 9.33
C ASP A 77 8.31 -8.56 9.48
N PHE A 78 8.71 -7.54 8.71
CA PHE A 78 8.03 -6.24 8.66
C PHE A 78 6.58 -6.40 8.20
N VAL A 79 6.35 -7.04 7.04
CA VAL A 79 5.00 -7.29 6.54
C VAL A 79 4.17 -8.02 7.58
N ARG A 80 4.73 -9.07 8.21
CA ARG A 80 4.02 -9.82 9.24
C ARG A 80 3.63 -8.97 10.44
N ARG A 81 4.57 -8.20 11.00
CA ARG A 81 4.30 -7.31 12.14
C ARG A 81 3.22 -6.27 11.80
N GLN A 82 3.33 -5.66 10.62
CA GLN A 82 2.38 -4.64 10.19
C GLN A 82 0.97 -5.21 9.97
N PHE A 83 0.89 -6.41 9.39
CA PHE A 83 -0.40 -7.10 9.19
C PHE A 83 -1.03 -7.54 10.51
N VAL A 84 -0.23 -8.03 11.48
CA VAL A 84 -0.73 -8.33 12.82
C VAL A 84 -1.29 -7.07 13.51
N LYS A 85 -0.58 -5.95 13.40
CA LYS A 85 -1.01 -4.65 13.93
C LYS A 85 -2.34 -4.20 13.31
N TRP A 86 -2.50 -4.31 11.99
CA TRP A 86 -3.68 -3.79 11.29
C TRP A 86 -4.88 -4.74 11.29
N PHE A 87 -4.66 -6.03 11.17
CA PHE A 87 -5.71 -7.01 10.91
C PHE A 87 -5.83 -8.11 11.97
N GLY A 88 -4.95 -8.12 12.95
CA GLY A 88 -4.89 -9.13 14.00
C GLY A 88 -4.21 -10.44 13.59
N ILE A 89 -3.80 -11.22 14.58
CA ILE A 89 -2.97 -12.42 14.40
C ILE A 89 -3.65 -13.50 13.54
N ASN A 90 -4.94 -13.76 13.75
CA ASN A 90 -5.66 -14.82 13.05
C ASN A 90 -5.79 -14.55 11.54
N LYS A 91 -6.19 -13.33 11.17
CA LYS A 91 -6.26 -12.90 9.75
C LYS A 91 -4.87 -12.94 9.12
N THR A 92 -3.83 -12.49 9.84
CA THR A 92 -2.45 -12.49 9.36
C THR A 92 -1.93 -13.89 9.10
N ASN A 93 -2.14 -14.85 10.00
CA ASN A 93 -1.68 -16.22 9.80
C ASN A 93 -2.25 -16.85 8.52
N ASN A 94 -3.54 -16.61 8.24
CA ASN A 94 -4.18 -17.08 7.01
C ASN A 94 -3.62 -16.35 5.78
N SER A 95 -3.44 -15.03 5.86
CA SER A 95 -2.88 -14.22 4.77
C SER A 95 -1.44 -14.60 4.44
N PHE A 96 -0.63 -14.95 5.43
CA PHE A 96 0.77 -15.34 5.20
C PHE A 96 0.93 -16.68 4.49
N LYS A 97 -0.01 -17.61 4.62
CA LYS A 97 -0.05 -18.81 3.79
C LYS A 97 -0.19 -18.42 2.31
N VAL A 98 -1.12 -17.52 2.02
CA VAL A 98 -1.37 -16.99 0.67
C VAL A 98 -0.16 -16.17 0.18
N PHE A 99 0.41 -15.31 1.03
CA PHE A 99 1.56 -14.47 0.71
C PHE A 99 2.78 -15.26 0.24
N LYS A 100 3.11 -16.36 0.92
CA LYS A 100 4.18 -17.27 0.50
C LYS A 100 3.96 -17.88 -0.89
N SER A 101 2.71 -18.07 -1.29
CA SER A 101 2.37 -18.52 -2.63
C SER A 101 2.45 -17.38 -3.65
N LEU A 102 1.99 -16.18 -3.28
CA LEU A 102 2.05 -14.98 -4.13
C LEU A 102 3.48 -14.59 -4.50
N ILE A 103 4.42 -14.71 -3.58
CA ILE A 103 5.85 -14.44 -3.85
C ILE A 103 6.38 -15.31 -5.00
N LYS A 104 5.81 -16.50 -5.24
CA LYS A 104 6.21 -17.41 -6.32
C LYS A 104 5.50 -17.14 -7.65
N THR A 105 4.57 -16.19 -7.71
CA THR A 105 3.78 -15.86 -8.91
C THR A 105 4.26 -14.58 -9.57
N GLU A 106 3.99 -14.43 -10.85
CA GLU A 106 4.21 -13.19 -11.59
C GLU A 106 2.86 -12.59 -11.99
N PRO A 107 2.28 -11.76 -11.13
CA PRO A 107 0.98 -11.18 -11.38
C PRO A 107 1.03 -10.10 -12.47
N ASN A 108 -0.06 -9.95 -13.24
CA ASN A 108 -0.20 -8.82 -14.15
C ASN A 108 -0.42 -7.52 -13.35
N LEU A 109 0.68 -6.85 -13.02
CA LEU A 109 0.71 -5.66 -12.17
C LEU A 109 -0.23 -4.55 -12.68
N LEU A 110 -0.25 -4.30 -14.00
CA LEU A 110 -1.09 -3.26 -14.59
C LEU A 110 -2.58 -3.52 -14.32
N LYS A 111 -3.06 -4.74 -14.55
CA LYS A 111 -4.47 -5.11 -14.32
C LYS A 111 -4.86 -5.00 -12.85
N ILE A 112 -3.95 -5.39 -11.95
CA ILE A 112 -4.13 -5.26 -10.49
C ILE A 112 -4.26 -3.79 -10.09
N CYS A 113 -3.31 -2.96 -10.49
CA CYS A 113 -3.32 -1.54 -10.15
C CYS A 113 -4.53 -0.82 -10.76
N GLN A 114 -4.97 -1.20 -11.97
CA GLN A 114 -6.20 -0.68 -12.56
C GLN A 114 -7.46 -1.06 -11.76
N GLN A 115 -7.51 -2.29 -11.22
CA GLN A 115 -8.60 -2.70 -10.35
C GLN A 115 -8.60 -1.90 -9.05
N ILE A 116 -7.44 -1.74 -8.40
CA ILE A 116 -7.30 -0.94 -7.18
C ILE A 116 -7.71 0.51 -7.45
N LYS A 117 -7.22 1.11 -8.54
CA LYS A 117 -7.54 2.50 -8.91
C LYS A 117 -9.05 2.73 -9.09
N ARG A 118 -9.79 1.75 -9.63
CA ARG A 118 -11.25 1.87 -9.82
C ARG A 118 -12.04 1.73 -8.53
N ASN A 119 -11.56 0.92 -7.60
CA ASN A 119 -12.33 0.53 -6.42
C ASN A 119 -11.87 1.22 -5.13
N MET A 120 -10.76 1.98 -5.17
CA MET A 120 -10.16 2.57 -3.98
C MET A 120 -9.93 4.07 -4.17
N PRO A 121 -10.31 4.91 -3.20
CA PRO A 121 -10.04 6.36 -3.25
C PRO A 121 -8.54 6.64 -3.27
N LEU A 122 -8.17 7.85 -3.73
CA LEU A 122 -6.76 8.27 -3.85
C LEU A 122 -5.99 8.09 -2.54
N GLN A 123 -6.59 8.45 -1.41
CA GLN A 123 -5.97 8.37 -0.09
C GLN A 123 -5.62 6.93 0.30
N GLY A 124 -6.50 5.96 0.01
CA GLY A 124 -6.21 4.54 0.22
C GLY A 124 -5.05 4.06 -0.65
N ARG A 125 -4.97 4.52 -1.90
CA ARG A 125 -3.85 4.21 -2.81
C ARG A 125 -2.53 4.82 -2.32
N ILE A 126 -2.60 6.02 -1.74
CA ILE A 126 -1.46 6.68 -1.07
C ILE A 126 -0.97 5.83 0.12
N GLN A 127 -1.90 5.29 0.93
CA GLN A 127 -1.52 4.42 2.05
C GLN A 127 -0.84 3.11 1.59
N ILE A 128 -1.26 2.56 0.45
CA ILE A 128 -0.54 1.43 -0.16
C ILE A 128 0.91 1.81 -0.48
N ILE A 129 1.13 2.92 -1.19
CA ILE A 129 2.50 3.37 -1.53
C ILE A 129 3.32 3.69 -0.28
N SER A 130 2.71 4.35 0.70
CA SER A 130 3.34 4.60 2.01
C SER A 130 3.83 3.31 2.68
N PHE A 131 2.99 2.28 2.70
CA PHE A 131 3.35 0.96 3.23
C PHE A 131 4.48 0.30 2.43
N LEU A 132 4.48 0.40 1.10
CA LEU A 132 5.53 -0.18 0.27
C LEU A 132 6.89 0.50 0.49
N PHE A 133 6.92 1.80 0.75
CA PHE A 133 8.14 2.49 1.19
C PHE A 133 8.62 2.01 2.56
N ASP A 134 7.70 1.88 3.53
CA ASP A 134 8.05 1.39 4.88
C ASP A 134 8.56 -0.06 4.82
N LEU A 135 8.01 -0.88 3.91
CA LEU A 135 8.45 -2.25 3.64
C LEU A 135 9.88 -2.28 3.09
N SER A 136 10.13 -1.55 1.99
CA SER A 136 11.46 -1.51 1.37
C SER A 136 12.51 -0.82 2.25
N PHE A 137 12.09 0.00 3.22
CA PHE A 137 12.99 0.62 4.18
C PHE A 137 13.19 -0.21 5.47
N ALA A 138 12.64 -1.41 5.53
CA ALA A 138 12.68 -2.25 6.74
C ALA A 138 14.10 -2.65 7.17
N ASP A 139 15.05 -2.65 6.25
CA ASP A 139 16.47 -2.91 6.51
C ASP A 139 17.32 -1.61 6.58
N GLY A 140 16.71 -0.45 6.35
CA GLY A 140 17.33 0.87 6.42
C GLY A 140 17.80 1.43 5.08
N ILE A 141 17.70 0.67 3.99
CA ILE A 141 18.15 1.05 2.65
C ILE A 141 17.09 0.61 1.64
N ILE A 142 16.66 1.50 0.76
CA ILE A 142 15.80 1.14 -0.38
C ILE A 142 16.70 0.90 -1.59
N SER A 143 16.64 -0.26 -2.17
CA SER A 143 17.37 -0.56 -3.40
C SER A 143 16.80 0.20 -4.61
N SER A 144 17.63 0.39 -5.64
CA SER A 144 17.20 1.04 -6.88
C SER A 144 16.06 0.26 -7.58
N ASN A 145 16.07 -1.08 -7.48
CA ASN A 145 15.05 -1.91 -8.10
C ASN A 145 13.71 -1.82 -7.37
N GLU A 146 13.71 -1.82 -6.04
CA GLU A 146 12.50 -1.61 -5.24
C GLU A 146 11.91 -0.22 -5.49
N ASN A 147 12.74 0.84 -5.47
CA ASN A 147 12.28 2.20 -5.72
C ASN A 147 11.64 2.32 -7.12
N LYS A 148 12.28 1.76 -8.16
CA LYS A 148 11.70 1.70 -9.52
C LYS A 148 10.38 0.94 -9.54
N GLN A 149 10.28 -0.16 -8.78
CA GLN A 149 9.06 -0.95 -8.72
C GLN A 149 7.94 -0.21 -8.01
N ILE A 150 8.22 0.48 -6.90
CA ILE A 150 7.26 1.31 -6.18
C ILE A 150 6.80 2.49 -7.07
N ALA A 151 7.72 3.14 -7.79
CA ALA A 151 7.40 4.22 -8.74
C ALA A 151 6.46 3.73 -9.85
N ARG A 152 6.70 2.53 -10.39
CA ARG A 152 5.85 1.90 -11.40
C ARG A 152 4.45 1.60 -10.87
N ILE A 153 4.36 1.04 -9.65
CA ILE A 153 3.09 0.79 -8.96
C ILE A 153 2.34 2.12 -8.75
N SER A 154 3.02 3.14 -8.26
CA SER A 154 2.48 4.49 -8.01
C SER A 154 1.86 5.09 -9.28
N SER A 155 2.57 5.04 -10.40
CA SER A 155 2.08 5.50 -11.70
C SER A 155 0.81 4.74 -12.14
N TYR A 156 0.81 3.41 -12.02
CA TYR A 156 -0.36 2.59 -12.39
C TYR A 156 -1.56 2.82 -11.46
N LEU A 157 -1.32 3.16 -10.19
CA LEU A 157 -2.35 3.57 -9.24
C LEU A 157 -2.88 4.99 -9.51
N GLY A 158 -2.27 5.74 -10.44
CA GLY A 158 -2.66 7.11 -10.78
C GLY A 158 -2.25 8.13 -9.73
N ILE A 159 -1.14 7.89 -9.07
CA ILE A 159 -0.45 8.85 -8.19
C ILE A 159 0.56 9.58 -9.07
N SER A 160 0.57 10.91 -9.03
CA SER A 160 1.48 11.71 -9.84
C SER A 160 2.94 11.59 -9.37
N SER A 161 3.90 11.90 -10.24
CA SER A 161 5.32 11.88 -9.90
C SER A 161 5.65 12.84 -8.73
N GLN A 162 5.00 14.00 -8.67
CA GLN A 162 5.15 14.93 -7.56
C GLN A 162 4.69 14.32 -6.23
N GLU A 163 3.55 13.63 -6.23
CA GLU A 163 2.99 12.95 -5.06
C GLU A 163 3.86 11.78 -4.61
N PHE A 164 4.40 11.04 -5.56
CA PHE A 164 5.35 9.95 -5.30
C PHE A 164 6.60 10.50 -4.60
N TYR A 165 7.22 11.56 -5.15
CA TYR A 165 8.42 12.18 -4.57
C TYR A 165 8.18 12.73 -3.16
N GLN A 166 7.02 13.35 -2.91
CA GLN A 166 6.64 13.80 -1.56
C GLN A 166 6.54 12.64 -0.57
N LEU A 167 5.88 11.52 -0.97
CA LEU A 167 5.79 10.33 -0.14
C LEU A 167 7.17 9.71 0.14
N GLU A 168 8.01 9.61 -0.88
CA GLU A 168 9.37 9.14 -0.76
C GLU A 168 10.14 10.00 0.26
N THR A 169 10.09 11.33 0.14
CA THR A 169 10.72 12.26 1.09
C THR A 169 10.21 12.06 2.51
N ILE A 170 8.89 11.96 2.70
CA ILE A 170 8.27 11.75 4.03
C ILE A 170 8.70 10.41 4.65
N LYS A 171 8.95 9.38 3.84
CA LYS A 171 9.20 8.02 4.33
C LYS A 171 10.67 7.66 4.48
N THR A 172 11.55 8.17 3.62
CA THR A 172 12.94 7.69 3.51
C THR A 172 13.98 8.59 4.15
N LYS A 173 13.77 9.89 4.18
CA LYS A 173 14.77 10.82 4.73
C LYS A 173 14.73 10.86 6.26
N LYS A 174 15.90 10.70 6.90
CA LYS A 174 16.06 10.77 8.37
C LYS A 174 15.92 12.19 8.90
N VAL A 175 16.52 13.16 8.22
CA VAL A 175 16.39 14.60 8.52
C VAL A 175 15.49 15.19 7.46
N LYS A 176 14.39 15.77 7.87
CA LYS A 176 13.35 16.25 6.96
C LYS A 176 13.33 17.76 7.02
N ASP A 177 13.77 18.41 5.93
CA ASP A 177 13.51 19.81 5.76
C ASP A 177 11.97 19.99 5.63
N PRO A 178 11.34 20.81 6.50
CA PRO A 178 9.91 21.03 6.45
C PRO A 178 9.45 21.59 5.10
N TYR A 179 10.29 22.33 4.38
CA TYR A 179 10.00 22.79 3.03
C TYR A 179 9.90 21.63 2.03
N GLU A 180 10.79 20.65 2.09
CA GLU A 180 10.73 19.47 1.23
C GLU A 180 9.49 18.61 1.52
N ILE A 181 9.08 18.47 2.79
CA ILE A 181 7.87 17.74 3.18
C ILE A 181 6.64 18.38 2.55
N LEU A 182 6.56 19.70 2.54
CA LEU A 182 5.47 20.43 1.90
C LEU A 182 5.61 20.52 0.38
N GLY A 183 6.77 20.13 -0.19
CA GLY A 183 7.04 20.18 -1.63
C GLY A 183 7.19 21.61 -2.16
N ILE A 184 7.77 22.49 -1.36
CA ILE A 184 8.11 23.89 -1.68
C ILE A 184 9.57 24.15 -1.36
N THR A 185 10.06 25.34 -1.67
CA THR A 185 11.42 25.80 -1.34
C THR A 185 11.40 26.88 -0.26
N SER A 186 12.53 27.14 0.35
CA SER A 186 12.66 28.24 1.33
C SER A 186 12.38 29.63 0.72
N SER A 187 12.51 29.78 -0.60
CA SER A 187 12.20 30.99 -1.37
C SER A 187 10.73 31.12 -1.77
N SER A 188 9.90 30.10 -1.55
CA SER A 188 8.46 30.15 -1.85
C SER A 188 7.77 31.22 -1.00
N SER A 189 6.78 31.92 -1.60
CA SER A 189 6.00 32.93 -0.88
C SER A 189 5.08 32.31 0.18
N ASP A 190 4.63 33.12 1.15
CA ASP A 190 3.69 32.66 2.19
C ASP A 190 2.33 32.29 1.61
N GLN A 191 1.95 32.88 0.47
CA GLN A 191 0.73 32.48 -0.25
C GLN A 191 0.88 31.06 -0.83
N GLU A 192 2.03 30.74 -1.42
CA GLU A 192 2.34 29.38 -1.93
C GLU A 192 2.40 28.38 -0.80
N LEU A 193 3.04 28.71 0.33
CA LEU A 193 3.07 27.90 1.53
C LEU A 193 1.64 27.54 2.00
N LYS A 194 0.79 28.55 2.21
CA LYS A 194 -0.61 28.37 2.63
C LYS A 194 -1.42 27.56 1.61
N LYS A 195 -1.21 27.79 0.32
CA LYS A 195 -1.88 27.06 -0.78
C LYS A 195 -1.48 25.60 -0.79
N MET A 196 -0.16 25.31 -0.66
CA MET A 196 0.34 23.93 -0.66
C MET A 196 -0.12 23.18 0.60
N TYR A 197 -0.05 23.80 1.77
CA TYR A 197 -0.53 23.20 3.00
C TYR A 197 -2.01 22.79 2.89
N ARG A 198 -2.90 23.69 2.45
CA ARG A 198 -4.34 23.38 2.25
C ARG A 198 -4.53 22.22 1.27
N LYS A 199 -3.74 22.15 0.19
CA LYS A 199 -3.78 21.06 -0.79
C LYS A 199 -3.40 19.74 -0.13
N LEU A 200 -2.34 19.72 0.69
CA LEU A 200 -1.87 18.53 1.38
C LEU A 200 -2.85 18.08 2.46
N VAL A 201 -3.36 18.99 3.28
CA VAL A 201 -4.39 18.71 4.29
C VAL A 201 -5.60 18.02 3.66
N LYS A 202 -6.16 18.60 2.59
CA LYS A 202 -7.30 17.99 1.88
C LYS A 202 -6.97 16.61 1.32
N LYS A 203 -5.73 16.40 0.86
CA LYS A 203 -5.31 15.17 0.21
C LYS A 203 -4.99 14.04 1.19
N TYR A 204 -4.37 14.38 2.33
CA TYR A 204 -3.95 13.39 3.32
C TYR A 204 -4.92 13.26 4.50
N HIS A 205 -6.12 13.84 4.40
CA HIS A 205 -7.11 13.80 5.48
C HIS A 205 -7.55 12.36 5.77
N PRO A 206 -7.48 11.90 7.01
CA PRO A 206 -7.75 10.50 7.38
C PRO A 206 -9.22 10.09 7.19
N ASP A 207 -10.17 11.04 7.19
CA ASP A 207 -11.61 10.75 7.03
C ASP A 207 -11.96 9.99 5.74
N SER A 208 -11.18 10.20 4.68
CA SER A 208 -11.44 9.57 3.38
C SER A 208 -11.12 8.07 3.34
N ILE A 209 -10.52 7.52 4.39
CA ILE A 209 -10.13 6.10 4.50
C ILE A 209 -10.70 5.40 5.74
N GLN A 210 -11.69 5.98 6.40
CA GLN A 210 -12.26 5.43 7.65
C GLN A 210 -12.77 3.99 7.52
N GLY A 211 -13.21 3.57 6.35
CA GLY A 211 -13.63 2.18 6.09
C GLY A 211 -12.52 1.14 5.95
N MET A 212 -11.23 1.54 6.01
CA MET A 212 -10.08 0.65 5.75
C MET A 212 -9.50 -0.01 7.01
N GLY A 213 -10.08 0.24 8.17
CA GLY A 213 -9.62 -0.28 9.46
C GLY A 213 -8.95 0.79 10.33
N LYS A 214 -9.19 0.73 11.64
CA LYS A 214 -8.77 1.77 12.61
C LYS A 214 -7.25 2.03 12.60
N GLU A 215 -6.45 0.99 12.51
CA GLU A 215 -4.99 1.13 12.53
C GLU A 215 -4.43 1.72 11.23
N VAL A 216 -5.10 1.49 10.09
CA VAL A 216 -4.75 2.09 8.80
C VAL A 216 -5.04 3.60 8.84
N VAL A 217 -6.18 3.99 9.41
CA VAL A 217 -6.53 5.40 9.64
C VAL A 217 -5.48 6.06 10.53
N ARG A 218 -5.08 5.42 11.63
CA ARG A 218 -4.05 5.92 12.53
C ARG A 218 -2.68 6.12 11.87
N GLU A 219 -2.31 5.25 10.92
CA GLU A 219 -1.08 5.42 10.14
C GLU A 219 -1.16 6.63 9.19
N ALA A 220 -2.34 6.85 8.60
CA ALA A 220 -2.59 8.06 7.81
C ALA A 220 -2.52 9.34 8.65
N GLU A 221 -3.02 9.29 9.90
CA GLU A 221 -2.92 10.39 10.86
C GLU A 221 -1.46 10.76 11.17
N ASN A 222 -0.55 9.77 11.23
CA ASN A 222 0.87 10.04 11.43
C ASN A 222 1.48 10.81 10.25
N THR A 223 1.10 10.48 9.02
CA THR A 223 1.55 11.20 7.83
C THR A 223 0.96 12.62 7.81
N PHE A 224 -0.32 12.74 8.13
CA PHE A 224 -1.02 14.03 8.23
C PHE A 224 -0.36 14.94 9.29
N ARG A 225 -0.06 14.41 10.46
CA ARG A 225 0.63 15.14 11.54
C ARG A 225 1.98 15.68 11.10
N LYS A 226 2.78 14.91 10.39
CA LYS A 226 4.07 15.39 9.86
C LYS A 226 3.91 16.58 8.93
N ILE A 227 2.85 16.61 8.13
CA ILE A 227 2.53 17.75 7.25
C ILE A 227 2.16 18.98 8.09
N GLN A 228 1.37 18.82 9.16
CA GLN A 228 1.00 19.90 10.07
C GLN A 228 2.22 20.46 10.80
N GLU A 229 3.02 19.59 11.44
CA GLU A 229 4.25 19.96 12.14
C GLU A 229 5.23 20.73 11.22
N SER A 230 5.36 20.29 9.97
CA SER A 230 6.22 20.96 8.99
C SER A 230 5.69 22.39 8.64
N TYR A 231 4.38 22.54 8.51
CA TYR A 231 3.78 23.84 8.26
C TYR A 231 3.97 24.79 9.46
N GLU A 232 3.70 24.31 10.66
CA GLU A 232 3.85 25.07 11.90
C GLU A 232 5.31 25.50 12.11
N GLU A 233 6.27 24.62 11.86
CA GLU A 233 7.70 24.91 11.94
C GLU A 233 8.10 26.00 10.95
N ILE A 234 7.63 25.96 9.70
CA ILE A 234 7.91 27.01 8.71
C ILE A 234 7.28 28.34 9.14
N CYS A 235 6.04 28.31 9.64
CA CYS A 235 5.39 29.52 10.13
C CYS A 235 6.18 30.16 11.28
N GLN A 236 6.68 29.37 12.22
CA GLN A 236 7.54 29.83 13.31
C GLN A 236 8.85 30.44 12.79
N ARG A 237 9.53 29.76 11.85
CA ARG A 237 10.80 30.25 11.25
C ARG A 237 10.63 31.56 10.47
N ARG A 238 9.43 31.79 9.93
CA ARG A 238 9.10 32.99 9.14
C ARG A 238 8.30 34.06 9.90
N GLU A 239 8.03 33.84 11.19
CA GLU A 239 7.23 34.71 12.04
C GLU A 239 5.82 35.01 11.45
N ILE A 240 5.26 34.03 10.72
CA ILE A 240 3.91 34.14 10.13
C ILE A 240 2.87 33.82 11.22
N LYS A 241 1.91 34.76 11.40
CA LYS A 241 0.75 34.55 12.29
C LYS A 241 -0.42 33.88 11.56
#